data_935f16bd133a89319ad204e259b54591
#
_entry.id   935f16bd133a89319ad204e259b54591
#
_cell.length_a   1.000
_cell.length_b   1.000
_cell.length_c   1.000
_cell.angle_alpha   90.00
_cell.angle_beta   90.00
_cell.angle_gamma   90.00
#
_symmetry.space_group_name_H-M   'P 1'
#
loop_
_entity.id
_entity.type
_entity.pdbx_description
1 polymer ?
#
loop_
_entity_poly.entity_id
_entity_poly.type
_entity_poly.pdbx_seq_one_letter_code
_entity_poly.pdbx_strand_id
1 'polypeptide(L)'
;VWKMKSKTASEHQKMSSKDITCGIITLSDSRKSKKADLSGQYMAEEIEARYTLKSRSLIPDEKEDLINSIEDMIADNTDVILTTGGTGLDPRDITVETVESLFEKKLDGFGEMFRKKSYDEIGAAALLSRATAGIYKKTIIFSMPGSPNAVKTAFSIIIDELPHFVHHVKKWWNLISSLIIYFKSSFDV
;
A
#
# COMPACT_ATOMS: atom_id res chain seq x y z
N VAL A 1 5.02 19.71 -21.69
CA VAL A 1 4.85 19.50 -20.24
C VAL A 1 6.23 19.19 -19.67
N TRP A 2 6.81 20.11 -18.91
CA TRP A 2 8.15 19.99 -18.35
C TRP A 2 8.12 18.95 -17.20
N LYS A 3 8.69 17.75 -17.42
CA LYS A 3 9.07 16.82 -16.37
C LYS A 3 10.40 17.29 -15.77
N MET A 4 10.37 18.20 -14.81
CA MET A 4 11.54 18.41 -13.97
C MET A 4 11.64 17.23 -12.98
N LYS A 5 12.49 16.25 -13.29
CA LYS A 5 12.99 15.32 -12.26
C LYS A 5 13.87 16.14 -11.33
N SER A 6 13.49 16.27 -10.06
CA SER A 6 14.36 16.91 -9.08
C SER A 6 15.67 16.10 -8.95
N LYS A 7 16.82 16.76 -8.76
CA LYS A 7 18.11 16.08 -8.53
C LYS A 7 18.05 15.08 -7.37
N THR A 8 17.26 15.37 -6.35
CA THR A 8 16.97 14.47 -5.21
C THR A 8 16.31 13.16 -5.63
N ALA A 9 15.38 13.17 -6.59
CA ALA A 9 14.74 11.95 -7.08
C ALA A 9 15.72 11.02 -7.83
N SER A 10 16.74 11.56 -8.49
CA SER A 10 17.75 10.77 -9.21
C SER A 10 18.82 10.16 -8.28
N GLU A 11 19.10 10.76 -7.14
CA GLU A 11 20.05 10.23 -6.15
C GLU A 11 19.45 9.09 -5.31
N HIS A 12 18.13 9.09 -5.08
CA HIS A 12 17.41 8.04 -4.36
C HIS A 12 17.03 6.82 -5.23
N GLN A 13 17.11 6.92 -6.56
CA GLN A 13 16.91 5.81 -7.50
C GLN A 13 18.02 4.73 -7.47
N LYS A 14 19.05 4.85 -6.60
CA LYS A 14 20.16 3.89 -6.48
C LYS A 14 19.87 2.66 -5.61
N MET A 15 18.70 2.54 -4.98
CA MET A 15 18.29 1.25 -4.46
C MET A 15 17.96 0.33 -5.64
N SER A 16 18.60 -0.84 -5.69
CA SER A 16 18.24 -1.85 -6.68
C SER A 16 16.74 -2.14 -6.57
N SER A 17 16.01 -2.07 -7.68
CA SER A 17 14.56 -2.36 -7.69
C SER A 17 14.24 -3.75 -7.15
N LYS A 18 15.18 -4.69 -7.20
CA LYS A 18 15.03 -6.05 -6.65
C LYS A 18 15.08 -6.14 -5.13
N ASP A 19 15.53 -5.08 -4.45
CA ASP A 19 15.63 -5.06 -2.98
C ASP A 19 14.30 -4.66 -2.31
N ILE A 20 13.26 -4.31 -3.09
CA ILE A 20 11.95 -3.95 -2.56
C ILE A 20 11.04 -5.17 -2.54
N THR A 21 10.50 -5.44 -1.37
CA THR A 21 9.61 -6.56 -1.14
C THR A 21 8.16 -6.10 -1.02
N CYS A 22 7.26 -6.78 -1.72
CA CYS A 22 5.83 -6.43 -1.78
C CYS A 22 4.97 -7.61 -1.34
N GLY A 23 3.85 -7.29 -0.69
CA GLY A 23 2.76 -8.21 -0.38
C GLY A 23 1.44 -7.71 -0.98
N ILE A 24 0.56 -8.61 -1.35
CA ILE A 24 -0.76 -8.31 -1.91
C ILE A 24 -1.84 -8.96 -1.07
N ILE A 25 -2.86 -8.19 -0.70
CA ILE A 25 -4.05 -8.67 -0.02
C ILE A 25 -5.27 -8.28 -0.85
N THR A 26 -6.02 -9.27 -1.33
CA THR A 26 -7.31 -9.03 -1.96
C THR A 26 -8.42 -9.36 -0.96
N LEU A 27 -9.31 -8.41 -0.70
CA LEU A 27 -10.51 -8.60 0.11
C LEU A 27 -11.71 -8.87 -0.80
N SER A 28 -12.42 -9.96 -0.56
CA SER A 28 -13.64 -10.27 -1.30
C SER A 28 -14.42 -11.45 -0.73
N ASP A 29 -15.65 -11.23 -0.33
CA ASP A 29 -16.60 -12.29 0.06
C ASP A 29 -17.06 -13.12 -1.14
N SER A 30 -17.04 -12.56 -2.34
CA SER A 30 -17.58 -13.20 -3.56
C SER A 30 -16.56 -14.03 -4.34
N ARG A 31 -15.27 -13.74 -4.23
CA ARG A 31 -14.21 -14.43 -4.97
C ARG A 31 -13.77 -15.69 -4.23
N LYS A 32 -14.04 -16.86 -4.81
CA LYS A 32 -13.73 -18.18 -4.19
C LYS A 32 -12.34 -18.73 -4.54
N SER A 33 -11.57 -18.06 -5.40
CA SER A 33 -10.23 -18.53 -5.78
C SER A 33 -9.35 -17.40 -6.29
N LYS A 34 -8.03 -17.57 -6.15
CA LYS A 34 -7.04 -16.63 -6.71
C LYS A 34 -7.14 -16.49 -8.24
N LYS A 35 -7.68 -17.50 -8.95
CA LYS A 35 -7.90 -17.43 -10.41
C LYS A 35 -9.02 -16.46 -10.80
N ALA A 36 -10.01 -16.27 -9.93
CA ALA A 36 -11.10 -15.30 -10.14
C ALA A 36 -10.71 -13.87 -9.73
N ASP A 37 -9.54 -13.70 -9.11
CA ASP A 37 -9.03 -12.42 -8.64
C ASP A 37 -8.15 -11.75 -9.71
N LEU A 38 -8.81 -11.15 -10.72
CA LEU A 38 -8.13 -10.46 -11.82
C LEU A 38 -7.33 -9.24 -11.33
N SER A 39 -7.81 -8.53 -10.32
CA SER A 39 -7.14 -7.37 -9.75
C SER A 39 -5.85 -7.77 -9.05
N GLY A 40 -5.89 -8.75 -8.16
CA GLY A 40 -4.70 -9.25 -7.48
C GLY A 40 -3.72 -9.96 -8.44
N GLN A 41 -4.22 -10.56 -9.52
CA GLN A 41 -3.33 -11.13 -10.55
C GLN A 41 -2.57 -10.02 -11.29
N TYR A 42 -3.26 -8.98 -11.75
CA TYR A 42 -2.63 -7.83 -12.39
C TYR A 42 -1.57 -7.18 -11.48
N MET A 43 -1.90 -7.00 -10.18
CA MET A 43 -0.95 -6.47 -9.20
C MET A 43 0.29 -7.35 -9.09
N ALA A 44 0.12 -8.68 -9.04
CA ALA A 44 1.22 -9.62 -8.94
C ALA A 44 2.15 -9.52 -10.16
N GLU A 45 1.60 -9.53 -11.37
CA GLU A 45 2.35 -9.41 -12.63
C GLU A 45 3.15 -8.11 -12.70
N GLU A 46 2.55 -6.98 -12.33
CA GLU A 46 3.21 -5.67 -12.32
C GLU A 46 4.34 -5.58 -11.26
N ILE A 47 4.13 -6.19 -10.09
CA ILE A 47 5.15 -6.24 -9.04
C ILE A 47 6.29 -7.17 -9.44
N GLU A 48 6.02 -8.39 -9.89
CA GLU A 48 7.05 -9.37 -10.27
C GLU A 48 7.93 -8.89 -11.44
N ALA A 49 7.37 -8.04 -12.32
CA ALA A 49 8.12 -7.42 -13.40
C ALA A 49 9.22 -6.43 -12.92
N ARG A 50 9.12 -5.90 -11.69
CA ARG A 50 9.99 -4.81 -11.19
C ARG A 50 10.59 -5.08 -9.81
N TYR A 51 9.88 -5.79 -8.95
CA TYR A 51 10.14 -5.95 -7.52
C TYR A 51 10.03 -7.42 -7.09
N THR A 52 10.22 -7.70 -5.81
CA THR A 52 10.04 -9.05 -5.26
C THR A 52 8.65 -9.18 -4.63
N LEU A 53 7.79 -10.01 -5.20
CA LEU A 53 6.52 -10.41 -4.58
C LEU A 53 6.79 -11.51 -3.55
N LYS A 54 6.57 -11.23 -2.27
CA LYS A 54 6.73 -12.21 -1.17
C LYS A 54 5.49 -13.06 -0.96
N SER A 55 4.32 -12.42 -0.95
CA SER A 55 3.08 -13.12 -0.66
C SER A 55 1.89 -12.49 -1.36
N ARG A 56 0.88 -13.31 -1.63
CA ARG A 56 -0.43 -12.88 -2.15
C ARG A 56 -1.52 -13.65 -1.42
N SER A 57 -2.41 -12.93 -0.75
CA SER A 57 -3.54 -13.46 -0.01
C SER A 57 -4.86 -13.04 -0.64
N LEU A 58 -5.86 -13.91 -0.55
CA LEU A 58 -7.27 -13.62 -0.84
C LEU A 58 -8.04 -13.96 0.43
N ILE A 59 -8.66 -12.95 1.05
CA ILE A 59 -9.33 -13.06 2.34
C ILE A 59 -10.76 -12.55 2.25
N PRO A 60 -11.66 -12.94 3.16
CA PRO A 60 -12.98 -12.34 3.27
C PRO A 60 -12.90 -10.86 3.72
N ASP A 61 -14.00 -10.13 3.56
CA ASP A 61 -14.13 -8.75 4.01
C ASP A 61 -14.35 -8.72 5.54
N GLU A 62 -13.33 -9.20 6.32
CA GLU A 62 -13.30 -9.26 7.77
C GLU A 62 -12.10 -8.50 8.33
N LYS A 63 -12.35 -7.69 9.38
CA LYS A 63 -11.35 -6.81 9.99
C LYS A 63 -10.16 -7.57 10.55
N GLU A 64 -10.43 -8.64 11.31
CA GLU A 64 -9.42 -9.46 11.96
C GLU A 64 -8.52 -10.15 10.94
N ASP A 65 -9.09 -10.67 9.85
CA ASP A 65 -8.33 -11.34 8.79
C ASP A 65 -7.40 -10.36 8.06
N LEU A 66 -7.88 -9.12 7.84
CA LEU A 66 -7.06 -8.07 7.25
C LEU A 66 -5.90 -7.67 8.17
N ILE A 67 -6.15 -7.45 9.45
CA ILE A 67 -5.11 -7.10 10.43
C ILE A 67 -4.08 -8.22 10.52
N ASN A 68 -4.51 -9.48 10.68
CA ASN A 68 -3.62 -10.63 10.78
C ASN A 68 -2.75 -10.77 9.52
N SER A 69 -3.33 -10.63 8.33
CA SER A 69 -2.58 -10.69 7.07
C SER A 69 -1.54 -9.58 6.94
N ILE A 70 -1.86 -8.37 7.40
CA ILE A 70 -0.91 -7.25 7.44
C ILE A 70 0.23 -7.54 8.42
N GLU A 71 -0.08 -8.02 9.63
CA GLU A 71 0.94 -8.32 10.65
C GLU A 71 1.87 -9.45 10.21
N ASP A 72 1.36 -10.51 9.58
CA ASP A 72 2.16 -11.61 9.04
C ASP A 72 3.14 -11.10 7.97
N MET A 73 2.67 -10.25 7.06
CA MET A 73 3.52 -9.65 6.03
C MET A 73 4.61 -8.74 6.63
N ILE A 74 4.27 -7.96 7.67
CA ILE A 74 5.23 -7.10 8.37
C ILE A 74 6.27 -7.94 9.12
N ALA A 75 5.86 -9.03 9.76
CA ALA A 75 6.76 -9.97 10.44
C ALA A 75 7.74 -10.62 9.45
N ASP A 76 7.29 -10.87 8.20
CA ASP A 76 8.14 -11.34 7.10
C ASP A 76 8.98 -10.21 6.43
N ASN A 77 9.07 -9.03 7.03
CA ASN A 77 9.83 -7.90 6.50
C ASN A 77 9.40 -7.45 5.09
N THR A 78 8.10 -7.31 4.87
CA THR A 78 7.54 -6.74 3.64
C THR A 78 7.61 -5.22 3.69
N ASP A 79 8.20 -4.60 2.66
CA ASP A 79 8.36 -3.14 2.57
C ASP A 79 7.07 -2.42 2.16
N VAL A 80 6.31 -3.04 1.25
CA VAL A 80 5.08 -2.47 0.66
C VAL A 80 3.95 -3.49 0.73
N ILE A 81 2.82 -3.12 1.30
CA ILE A 81 1.60 -3.91 1.27
C ILE A 81 0.57 -3.20 0.39
N LEU A 82 0.01 -3.92 -0.56
CA LEU A 82 -1.01 -3.44 -1.48
C LEU A 82 -2.31 -4.18 -1.19
N THR A 83 -3.35 -3.46 -0.77
CA THR A 83 -4.67 -4.06 -0.54
C THR A 83 -5.66 -3.61 -1.62
N THR A 84 -6.55 -4.49 -2.05
CA THR A 84 -7.60 -4.20 -3.02
C THR A 84 -8.92 -4.85 -2.64
N GLY A 85 -10.02 -4.12 -2.76
CA GLY A 85 -11.35 -4.52 -2.34
C GLY A 85 -11.76 -3.97 -0.98
N GLY A 86 -13.04 -4.10 -0.64
CA GLY A 86 -13.61 -3.64 0.65
C GLY A 86 -13.49 -2.14 0.91
N THR A 87 -13.48 -1.29 -0.13
CA THR A 87 -13.30 0.17 0.01
C THR A 87 -14.54 0.98 -0.35
N GLY A 88 -15.68 0.37 -0.64
CA GLY A 88 -16.94 1.04 -0.95
C GLY A 88 -17.68 1.56 0.28
N LEU A 89 -18.99 1.75 0.16
CA LEU A 89 -19.84 2.30 1.21
C LEU A 89 -20.74 1.26 1.88
N ASP A 90 -20.66 -0.01 1.46
CA ASP A 90 -21.41 -1.09 2.08
C ASP A 90 -20.89 -1.35 3.51
N PRO A 91 -21.75 -1.76 4.46
CA PRO A 91 -21.29 -2.15 5.81
C PRO A 91 -20.20 -3.22 5.82
N ARG A 92 -20.07 -4.02 4.76
CA ARG A 92 -19.00 -5.01 4.57
C ARG A 92 -17.69 -4.40 4.03
N ASP A 93 -17.70 -3.17 3.56
CA ASP A 93 -16.52 -2.48 3.07
C ASP A 93 -15.71 -1.90 4.25
N ILE A 94 -14.84 -2.72 4.83
CA ILE A 94 -14.12 -2.43 6.07
C ILE A 94 -12.66 -2.02 5.86
N THR A 95 -12.14 -2.09 4.64
CA THR A 95 -10.71 -1.96 4.39
C THR A 95 -10.16 -0.60 4.82
N VAL A 96 -10.83 0.49 4.43
CA VAL A 96 -10.32 1.85 4.70
C VAL A 96 -10.26 2.13 6.19
N GLU A 97 -11.34 1.88 6.91
CA GLU A 97 -11.42 2.08 8.36
C GLU A 97 -10.41 1.23 9.12
N THR A 98 -10.22 -0.02 8.68
CA THR A 98 -9.26 -0.93 9.30
C THR A 98 -7.83 -0.45 9.12
N VAL A 99 -7.40 -0.18 7.88
CA VAL A 99 -6.00 0.22 7.64
C VAL A 99 -5.70 1.59 8.22
N GLU A 100 -6.65 2.54 8.14
CA GLU A 100 -6.46 3.89 8.72
C GLU A 100 -6.34 3.85 10.25
N SER A 101 -6.97 2.90 10.92
CA SER A 101 -6.80 2.70 12.36
C SER A 101 -5.40 2.21 12.76
N LEU A 102 -4.65 1.63 11.83
CA LEU A 102 -3.27 1.18 12.04
C LEU A 102 -2.23 2.27 11.72
N PHE A 103 -2.56 3.24 10.88
CA PHE A 103 -1.58 4.19 10.37
C PHE A 103 -0.98 5.08 11.46
N GLU A 104 0.33 5.10 11.55
CA GLU A 104 1.10 6.07 12.32
C GLU A 104 1.24 7.40 11.58
N LYS A 105 1.25 7.33 10.23
CA LYS A 105 1.21 8.49 9.34
C LYS A 105 0.36 8.17 8.12
N LYS A 106 -0.58 9.04 7.80
CA LYS A 106 -1.41 8.96 6.60
C LYS A 106 -0.76 9.69 5.43
N LEU A 107 -0.86 9.12 4.23
CA LEU A 107 -0.42 9.71 2.97
C LEU A 107 -1.63 10.18 2.16
N ASP A 108 -2.23 11.29 2.56
CA ASP A 108 -3.46 11.82 1.95
C ASP A 108 -3.32 12.05 0.44
N GLY A 109 -2.12 12.47 -0.01
CA GLY A 109 -1.83 12.72 -1.41
C GLY A 109 -2.07 11.53 -2.34
N PHE A 110 -1.97 10.29 -1.85
CA PHE A 110 -2.32 9.12 -2.67
C PHE A 110 -3.81 9.10 -3.01
N GLY A 111 -4.68 9.24 -2.01
CA GLY A 111 -6.13 9.29 -2.22
C GLY A 111 -6.57 10.47 -3.09
N GLU A 112 -5.94 11.64 -2.92
CA GLU A 112 -6.20 12.82 -3.75
C GLU A 112 -5.84 12.59 -5.22
N MET A 113 -4.65 12.08 -5.50
CA MET A 113 -4.19 11.79 -6.85
C MET A 113 -5.00 10.68 -7.51
N PHE A 114 -5.38 9.65 -6.73
CA PHE A 114 -6.21 8.57 -7.20
C PHE A 114 -7.60 9.09 -7.61
N ARG A 115 -8.28 9.85 -6.75
CA ARG A 115 -9.59 10.43 -7.06
C ARG A 115 -9.54 11.39 -8.23
N LYS A 116 -8.49 12.20 -8.35
CA LYS A 116 -8.31 13.10 -9.50
C LYS A 116 -8.24 12.31 -10.81
N LYS A 117 -7.39 11.28 -10.90
CA LYS A 117 -7.30 10.45 -12.10
C LYS A 117 -8.59 9.69 -12.39
N SER A 118 -9.21 9.12 -11.35
CA SER A 118 -10.49 8.43 -11.49
C SER A 118 -11.60 9.36 -11.99
N TYR A 119 -11.60 10.63 -11.57
CA TYR A 119 -12.57 11.62 -12.08
C TYR A 119 -12.44 11.84 -13.59
N ASP A 120 -11.21 11.88 -14.11
CA ASP A 120 -10.96 12.00 -15.55
C ASP A 120 -11.46 10.77 -16.34
N GLU A 121 -11.52 9.60 -15.69
CA GLU A 121 -11.96 8.33 -16.31
C GLU A 121 -13.47 8.07 -16.18
N ILE A 122 -14.04 8.31 -15.00
CA ILE A 122 -15.41 7.89 -14.65
C ILE A 122 -16.29 9.04 -14.11
N GLY A 123 -15.83 10.28 -14.16
CA GLY A 123 -16.57 11.45 -13.72
C GLY A 123 -16.88 11.42 -12.22
N ALA A 124 -18.06 11.92 -11.85
CA ALA A 124 -18.49 12.07 -10.44
C ALA A 124 -18.55 10.76 -9.65
N ALA A 125 -18.63 9.60 -10.30
CA ALA A 125 -18.57 8.30 -9.62
C ALA A 125 -17.23 8.11 -8.84
N ALA A 126 -16.17 8.83 -9.23
CA ALA A 126 -14.90 8.83 -8.52
C ALA A 126 -14.98 9.35 -7.07
N LEU A 127 -16.02 10.11 -6.71
CA LEU A 127 -16.27 10.56 -5.34
C LEU A 127 -16.48 9.40 -4.35
N LEU A 128 -16.95 8.25 -4.85
CA LEU A 128 -17.14 7.04 -4.05
C LEU A 128 -15.84 6.22 -3.88
N SER A 129 -14.74 6.64 -4.51
CA SER A 129 -13.46 5.94 -4.44
C SER A 129 -12.71 6.33 -3.18
N ARG A 130 -12.65 5.41 -2.21
CA ARG A 130 -12.04 5.65 -0.90
C ARG A 130 -10.60 5.12 -0.79
N ALA A 131 -9.81 5.24 -1.86
CA ALA A 131 -8.40 4.88 -1.83
C ALA A 131 -7.65 5.67 -0.75
N THR A 132 -6.79 4.99 0.02
CA THR A 132 -6.00 5.56 1.10
C THR A 132 -4.61 4.92 1.16
N ALA A 133 -3.65 5.62 1.77
CA ALA A 133 -2.32 5.06 2.04
C ALA A 133 -1.76 5.60 3.34
N GLY A 134 -0.86 4.84 3.95
CA GLY A 134 -0.21 5.24 5.19
C GLY A 134 0.97 4.37 5.55
N ILE A 135 1.65 4.77 6.62
CA ILE A 135 2.79 4.04 7.19
C ILE A 135 2.30 3.36 8.46
N TYR A 136 2.57 2.07 8.55
CA TYR A 136 2.39 1.30 9.76
C TYR A 136 3.67 0.53 10.06
N LYS A 137 4.24 0.78 11.24
CA LYS A 137 5.58 0.29 11.61
C LYS A 137 6.61 0.69 10.53
N LYS A 138 7.31 -0.25 9.93
CA LYS A 138 8.32 -0.04 8.88
C LYS A 138 7.79 -0.25 7.45
N THR A 139 6.48 -0.43 7.28
CA THR A 139 5.83 -0.82 6.03
C THR A 139 4.92 0.30 5.53
N ILE A 140 4.92 0.56 4.23
CA ILE A 140 3.93 1.42 3.60
C ILE A 140 2.78 0.58 3.06
N ILE A 141 1.56 0.99 3.34
CA ILE A 141 0.33 0.30 2.91
C ILE A 141 -0.43 1.20 1.95
N PHE A 142 -0.79 0.69 0.78
CA PHE A 142 -1.68 1.32 -0.18
C PHE A 142 -2.96 0.50 -0.30
N SER A 143 -4.11 1.12 -0.10
CA SER A 143 -5.43 0.49 -0.22
C SER A 143 -6.22 1.13 -1.35
N MET A 144 -6.75 0.30 -2.25
CA MET A 144 -7.41 0.74 -3.47
C MET A 144 -8.67 -0.08 -3.76
N PRO A 145 -9.63 0.47 -4.57
CA PRO A 145 -10.84 -0.25 -4.93
C PRO A 145 -10.57 -1.56 -5.68
N GLY A 146 -11.50 -2.51 -5.55
CA GLY A 146 -11.35 -3.88 -6.04
C GLY A 146 -11.49 -4.09 -7.54
N SER A 147 -11.83 -3.07 -8.33
CA SER A 147 -11.97 -3.21 -9.78
C SER A 147 -10.62 -3.22 -10.49
N PRO A 148 -10.43 -4.01 -11.58
CA PRO A 148 -9.18 -4.02 -12.32
C PRO A 148 -8.76 -2.64 -12.85
N ASN A 149 -9.70 -1.80 -13.27
CA ASN A 149 -9.40 -0.45 -13.74
C ASN A 149 -8.90 0.44 -12.61
N ALA A 150 -9.52 0.38 -11.43
CA ALA A 150 -9.06 1.14 -10.27
C ALA A 150 -7.62 0.74 -9.86
N VAL A 151 -7.31 -0.56 -9.91
CA VAL A 151 -5.94 -1.04 -9.63
C VAL A 151 -4.96 -0.49 -10.66
N LYS A 152 -5.28 -0.51 -11.95
CA LYS A 152 -4.43 0.09 -13.00
C LYS A 152 -4.20 1.58 -12.76
N THR A 153 -5.25 2.32 -12.42
CA THR A 153 -5.15 3.76 -12.10
C THR A 153 -4.25 3.98 -10.89
N ALA A 154 -4.40 3.21 -9.80
CA ALA A 154 -3.54 3.29 -8.62
C ALA A 154 -2.07 2.99 -8.97
N PHE A 155 -1.81 1.91 -9.69
CA PHE A 155 -0.45 1.52 -10.09
C PHE A 155 0.22 2.60 -10.96
N SER A 156 -0.53 3.24 -11.84
CA SER A 156 0.01 4.36 -12.65
C SER A 156 0.49 5.56 -11.84
N ILE A 157 0.12 5.62 -10.56
CA ILE A 157 0.54 6.67 -9.63
C ILE A 157 1.77 6.25 -8.83
N ILE A 158 1.80 4.98 -8.35
CA ILE A 158 2.74 4.57 -7.32
C ILE A 158 3.89 3.69 -7.79
N ILE A 159 3.69 2.89 -8.86
CA ILE A 159 4.58 1.76 -9.18
C ILE A 159 6.04 2.18 -9.37
N ASP A 160 6.30 3.26 -10.09
CA ASP A 160 7.66 3.73 -10.37
C ASP A 160 8.29 4.48 -9.19
N GLU A 161 7.48 4.89 -8.21
CA GLU A 161 7.91 5.67 -7.04
C GLU A 161 8.07 4.81 -5.77
N LEU A 162 7.75 3.51 -5.81
CA LEU A 162 7.90 2.62 -4.65
C LEU A 162 9.29 2.66 -4.04
N PRO A 163 10.42 2.70 -4.81
CA PRO A 163 11.76 2.82 -4.23
C PRO A 163 11.94 4.08 -3.40
N HIS A 164 11.40 5.18 -3.87
CA HIS A 164 11.46 6.46 -3.17
C HIS A 164 10.67 6.42 -1.86
N PHE A 165 9.45 5.91 -1.89
CA PHE A 165 8.62 5.77 -0.69
C PHE A 165 9.25 4.87 0.36
N VAL A 166 9.73 3.69 -0.04
CA VAL A 166 10.38 2.73 0.87
C VAL A 166 11.62 3.32 1.51
N HIS A 167 12.44 4.07 0.74
CA HIS A 167 13.61 4.76 1.30
C HIS A 167 13.21 5.71 2.44
N HIS A 168 12.18 6.52 2.24
CA HIS A 168 11.70 7.47 3.26
C HIS A 168 11.12 6.77 4.48
N VAL A 169 10.36 5.68 4.29
CA VAL A 169 9.80 4.90 5.39
C VAL A 169 10.90 4.26 6.23
N LYS A 170 11.91 3.64 5.62
CA LYS A 170 13.05 3.04 6.32
C LYS A 170 13.85 4.09 7.10
N LYS A 171 14.08 5.25 6.51
CA LYS A 171 14.78 6.36 7.19
C LYS A 171 14.00 6.84 8.42
N TRP A 172 12.69 7.04 8.28
CA TRP A 172 11.81 7.45 9.37
C TRP A 172 11.77 6.42 10.49
N TRP A 173 11.61 5.13 10.15
CA TRP A 173 11.56 4.04 11.11
C TRP A 173 12.87 3.91 11.91
N ASN A 174 14.02 4.02 11.26
CA ASN A 174 15.32 3.96 11.92
C ASN A 174 15.50 5.09 12.96
N LEU A 175 15.01 6.30 12.66
CA LEU A 175 15.03 7.41 13.61
C LEU A 175 14.17 7.12 14.85
N ILE A 176 12.94 6.64 14.66
CA ILE A 176 12.03 6.34 15.77
C ILE A 176 12.53 5.16 16.61
N SER A 177 13.00 4.10 15.97
CA SER A 177 13.55 2.93 16.67
C SER A 177 14.72 3.32 17.56
N SER A 178 15.62 4.18 17.08
CA SER A 178 16.76 4.68 17.84
C SER A 178 16.31 5.50 19.06
N LEU A 179 15.29 6.33 18.91
CA LEU A 179 14.72 7.11 20.01
C LEU A 179 14.06 6.20 21.08
N ILE A 180 13.31 5.18 20.66
CA ILE A 180 12.67 4.24 21.57
C ILE A 180 13.71 3.47 22.39
N ILE A 181 14.79 3.03 21.75
CA ILE A 181 15.91 2.33 22.43
C ILE A 181 16.57 3.27 23.43
N TYR A 182 16.85 4.52 23.05
CA TYR A 182 17.46 5.52 23.93
C TYR A 182 16.60 5.78 25.17
N PHE A 183 15.29 5.97 25.01
CA PHE A 183 14.39 6.18 26.15
C PHE A 183 14.29 4.96 27.05
N LYS A 184 14.20 3.73 26.51
CA LYS A 184 14.17 2.51 27.32
C LYS A 184 15.44 2.38 28.17
N SER A 185 16.63 2.61 27.61
CA SER A 185 17.89 2.52 28.34
C SER A 185 18.07 3.63 29.39
N SER A 186 17.33 4.73 29.29
CA SER A 186 17.40 5.85 30.25
C SER A 186 16.45 5.69 31.46
N PHE A 187 15.53 4.72 31.42
CA PHE A 187 14.58 4.46 32.50
C PHE A 187 14.80 3.11 33.21
N ASP A 188 15.77 2.31 32.75
CA ASP A 188 16.19 1.05 33.41
C ASP A 188 17.34 1.29 34.42
N VAL A 189 17.28 2.40 35.19
CA VAL A 189 18.23 2.71 36.30
C VAL A 189 17.46 2.78 37.59
#